data_b8ae32936bb71d91a452e590a896464d
#
_entry.id   b8ae32936bb71d91a452e590a896464d
#
_cell.length_a   1.000
_cell.length_b   1.000
_cell.length_c   1.000
_cell.angle_alpha   90.00
_cell.angle_beta   90.00
_cell.angle_gamma   90.00
#
_symmetry.space_group_name_H-M   'P 1'
#
loop_
_entity.id
_entity.type
_entity.pdbx_description
1 polymer ?
#
loop_
_entity_poly.entity_id
_entity_poly.type
_entity_poly.pdbx_seq_one_letter_code
_entity_poly.pdbx_strand_id
1 'polypeptide(L)'
;MVTPLPYCTLSEVQAEIRNYDANINDKLTSAIERATAYIDEYCRKTYQPVDRVSVPFRVPSPCVAGKSILLPFPVRELLSIEDGDQHGEALTPQTVEWYSGSTRIIAPRNLVNPVNIYGTFGGESSNNAQEPPLDLPAGIRRAAVLIAAAFS
;
A
#
# COMPACT_ATOMS: atom_id res chain seq x y z
N MET A 1 -2.55 -13.19 -11.54
CA MET A 1 -3.01 -12.50 -10.31
C MET A 1 -1.94 -12.64 -9.23
N VAL A 2 -1.49 -11.56 -8.69
CA VAL A 2 -0.48 -11.56 -7.62
C VAL A 2 -1.19 -11.71 -6.28
N THR A 3 -0.76 -12.70 -5.48
CA THR A 3 -1.28 -12.88 -4.13
C THR A 3 -0.76 -11.75 -3.24
N PRO A 4 -1.63 -11.05 -2.48
CA PRO A 4 -1.18 -10.02 -1.55
C PRO A 4 -0.18 -10.57 -0.52
N LEU A 5 0.80 -9.75 -0.13
CA LEU A 5 1.73 -10.11 0.93
C LEU A 5 0.98 -10.11 2.28
N PRO A 6 1.28 -11.08 3.16
CA PRO A 6 0.70 -11.07 4.50
C PRO A 6 1.28 -9.91 5.33
N TYR A 7 0.51 -9.40 6.29
CA TYR A 7 1.01 -8.37 7.20
C TYR A 7 1.62 -8.93 8.48
N CYS A 8 1.57 -10.24 8.65
CA CYS A 8 2.29 -10.95 9.71
C CYS A 8 2.65 -12.35 9.24
N THR A 9 3.51 -13.04 9.96
CA THR A 9 3.93 -14.40 9.62
C THR A 9 3.12 -15.44 10.37
N LEU A 10 3.10 -16.66 9.84
CA LEU A 10 2.46 -17.80 10.49
C LEU A 10 3.05 -18.04 11.88
N SER A 11 4.37 -17.95 12.02
CA SER A 11 5.06 -18.12 13.30
C SER A 11 4.61 -17.13 14.37
N GLU A 12 4.36 -15.89 13.96
CA GLU A 12 3.90 -14.86 14.89
C GLU A 12 2.49 -15.15 15.41
N VAL A 13 1.60 -15.63 14.54
CA VAL A 13 0.23 -15.99 14.94
C VAL A 13 0.24 -17.24 15.83
N GLN A 14 1.07 -18.23 15.49
CA GLN A 14 1.23 -19.45 16.30
C GLN A 14 1.65 -19.11 17.72
N ALA A 15 2.58 -18.16 17.87
CA ALA A 15 3.06 -17.74 19.20
C ALA A 15 1.99 -17.04 20.03
N GLU A 16 0.99 -16.43 19.39
CA GLU A 16 -0.10 -15.73 20.08
C GLU A 16 -1.22 -16.66 20.54
N ILE A 17 -1.35 -17.82 19.94
CA ILE A 17 -2.44 -18.78 20.24
C ILE A 17 -2.01 -19.72 21.37
N ARG A 18 -2.85 -19.82 22.43
CA ARG A 18 -2.56 -20.64 23.60
C ARG A 18 -2.54 -22.14 23.32
N ASN A 19 -3.46 -22.61 22.50
CA ASN A 19 -3.65 -24.04 22.24
C ASN A 19 -3.31 -24.34 20.77
N TYR A 20 -2.11 -23.93 20.36
CA TYR A 20 -1.68 -24.13 18.99
C TYR A 20 -1.52 -25.64 18.69
N ASP A 21 -2.06 -26.04 17.54
CA ASP A 21 -1.90 -27.38 16.97
C ASP A 21 -1.58 -27.21 15.47
N ALA A 22 -0.58 -27.95 14.97
CA ALA A 22 -0.15 -27.88 13.59
C ALA A 22 -1.29 -28.18 12.59
N ASN A 23 -2.33 -28.89 13.00
CA ASN A 23 -3.49 -29.18 12.16
C ASN A 23 -4.30 -27.95 11.77
N ILE A 24 -4.13 -26.80 12.44
CA ILE A 24 -4.86 -25.58 12.15
C ILE A 24 -4.06 -24.60 11.28
N ASN A 25 -2.89 -24.99 10.79
CA ASN A 25 -2.04 -24.07 9.99
C ASN A 25 -2.75 -23.50 8.76
N ASP A 26 -3.55 -24.30 8.06
CA ASP A 26 -4.32 -23.82 6.91
C ASP A 26 -5.35 -22.76 7.31
N LYS A 27 -5.99 -22.95 8.47
CA LYS A 27 -6.93 -21.95 9.03
C LYS A 27 -6.20 -20.67 9.41
N LEU A 28 -4.99 -20.79 9.97
CA LEU A 28 -4.18 -19.62 10.33
C LEU A 28 -3.74 -18.85 9.10
N THR A 29 -3.36 -19.54 8.03
CA THR A 29 -2.99 -18.89 6.77
C THR A 29 -4.17 -18.09 6.19
N SER A 30 -5.36 -18.69 6.18
CA SER A 30 -6.59 -17.98 5.77
C SER A 30 -6.92 -16.81 6.68
N ALA A 31 -6.71 -16.97 8.00
CA ALA A 31 -6.92 -15.90 8.96
C ALA A 31 -5.97 -14.72 8.73
N ILE A 32 -4.73 -14.99 8.38
CA ILE A 32 -3.74 -13.95 8.04
C ILE A 32 -4.17 -13.18 6.79
N GLU A 33 -4.63 -13.88 5.75
CA GLU A 33 -5.14 -13.24 4.54
C GLU A 33 -6.33 -12.33 4.84
N ARG A 34 -7.25 -12.78 5.66
CA ARG A 34 -8.41 -12.00 6.07
C ARG A 34 -8.02 -10.80 6.92
N ALA A 35 -7.07 -10.97 7.83
CA ALA A 35 -6.56 -9.88 8.66
C ALA A 35 -5.89 -8.80 7.80
N THR A 36 -5.08 -9.20 6.82
CA THR A 36 -4.40 -8.29 5.89
C THR A 36 -5.43 -7.47 5.10
N ALA A 37 -6.44 -8.12 4.54
CA ALA A 37 -7.52 -7.45 3.80
C ALA A 37 -8.32 -6.51 4.70
N TYR A 38 -8.61 -6.94 5.93
CA TYR A 38 -9.34 -6.14 6.91
C TYR A 38 -8.60 -4.85 7.25
N ILE A 39 -7.28 -4.93 7.45
CA ILE A 39 -6.46 -3.76 7.77
C ILE A 39 -6.44 -2.77 6.61
N ASP A 40 -6.25 -3.26 5.38
CA ASP A 40 -6.28 -2.40 4.20
C ASP A 40 -7.62 -1.68 4.05
N GLU A 41 -8.72 -2.38 4.28
CA GLU A 41 -10.05 -1.81 4.21
C GLU A 41 -10.29 -0.78 5.31
N TYR A 42 -9.92 -1.12 6.55
CA TYR A 42 -10.09 -0.25 7.71
C TYR A 42 -9.28 1.04 7.58
N CYS A 43 -8.03 0.92 7.18
CA CYS A 43 -7.11 2.06 7.03
C CYS A 43 -7.36 2.85 5.75
N ARG A 44 -8.12 2.30 4.80
CA ARG A 44 -8.37 2.86 3.46
C ARG A 44 -7.08 3.19 2.71
N LYS A 45 -6.05 2.40 2.95
CA LYS A 45 -4.79 2.46 2.22
C LYS A 45 -4.13 1.10 2.29
N THR A 46 -3.23 0.81 1.35
CA THR A 46 -2.54 -0.46 1.32
C THR A 46 -1.05 -0.28 1.55
N TYR A 47 -0.46 -1.25 2.25
CA TYR A 47 0.98 -1.40 2.41
C TYR A 47 1.54 -2.43 1.42
N GLN A 48 0.69 -2.95 0.51
CA GLN A 48 1.14 -3.87 -0.53
C GLN A 48 2.07 -3.17 -1.51
N PRO A 49 3.10 -3.86 -2.04
CA PRO A 49 3.91 -3.29 -3.11
C PRO A 49 3.04 -3.02 -4.35
N VAL A 50 3.17 -1.82 -4.91
CA VAL A 50 2.45 -1.42 -6.12
C VAL A 50 3.47 -0.88 -7.10
N ASP A 51 3.66 -1.60 -8.21
CA ASP A 51 4.58 -1.20 -9.27
C ASP A 51 3.79 -0.58 -10.41
N ARG A 52 4.04 0.70 -10.65
CA ARG A 52 3.40 1.49 -11.72
C ARG A 52 4.45 2.20 -12.58
N VAL A 53 5.55 1.51 -12.84
CA VAL A 53 6.62 2.08 -13.68
C VAL A 53 6.21 2.12 -15.15
N SER A 54 5.59 1.05 -15.65
CA SER A 54 5.19 0.95 -17.07
C SER A 54 3.74 1.35 -17.29
N VAL A 55 2.85 1.00 -16.36
CA VAL A 55 1.41 1.30 -16.44
C VAL A 55 1.06 2.27 -15.33
N PRO A 56 0.58 3.48 -15.65
CA PRO A 56 0.30 4.46 -14.61
C PRO A 56 -0.86 4.06 -13.72
N PHE A 57 -0.81 4.56 -12.50
CA PHE A 57 -1.98 4.56 -11.63
C PHE A 57 -2.84 5.77 -11.98
N ARG A 58 -4.09 5.54 -12.35
CA ARG A 58 -5.05 6.61 -12.58
C ARG A 58 -5.65 7.04 -11.25
N VAL A 59 -5.39 8.27 -10.88
CA VAL A 59 -5.91 8.82 -9.63
C VAL A 59 -7.41 9.07 -9.76
N PRO A 60 -8.24 8.50 -8.87
CA PRO A 60 -9.67 8.79 -8.88
C PRO A 60 -9.93 10.30 -8.76
N SER A 61 -10.91 10.79 -9.51
CA SER A 61 -11.21 12.22 -9.56
C SER A 61 -11.43 12.86 -8.18
N PRO A 62 -12.15 12.22 -7.23
CA PRO A 62 -12.30 12.80 -5.88
C PRO A 62 -11.00 12.91 -5.09
N CYS A 63 -9.94 12.19 -5.47
CA CYS A 63 -8.65 12.23 -4.80
C CYS A 63 -7.76 13.36 -5.33
N VAL A 64 -8.21 14.11 -6.32
CA VAL A 64 -7.53 15.28 -6.87
C VAL A 64 -8.29 16.51 -6.41
N ALA A 65 -7.64 17.37 -5.64
CA ALA A 65 -8.23 18.59 -5.11
C ALA A 65 -7.29 19.75 -5.36
N GLY A 66 -7.56 20.56 -6.40
CA GLY A 66 -6.73 21.69 -6.78
C GLY A 66 -5.32 21.26 -7.12
N LYS A 67 -4.37 21.52 -6.24
CA LYS A 67 -2.95 21.18 -6.39
C LYS A 67 -2.58 19.86 -5.71
N SER A 68 -3.50 19.25 -4.97
CA SER A 68 -3.22 18.08 -4.14
C SER A 68 -3.69 16.79 -4.78
N ILE A 69 -2.88 15.74 -4.63
CA ILE A 69 -3.25 14.37 -4.95
C ILE A 69 -3.18 13.57 -3.64
N LEU A 70 -4.26 12.86 -3.30
CA LEU A 70 -4.29 11.95 -2.17
C LEU A 70 -4.30 10.53 -2.69
N LEU A 71 -3.34 9.71 -2.27
CA LEU A 71 -3.16 8.34 -2.73
C LEU A 71 -3.63 7.33 -1.68
N PRO A 72 -4.09 6.15 -2.11
CA PRO A 72 -4.46 5.07 -1.19
C PRO A 72 -3.26 4.26 -0.70
N PHE A 73 -2.04 4.71 -0.99
CA PHE A 73 -0.80 4.03 -0.62
C PHE A 73 0.34 5.04 -0.50
N PRO A 74 1.37 4.75 0.30
CA PRO A 74 2.52 5.64 0.40
C PRO A 74 3.36 5.60 -0.87
N VAL A 75 4.00 6.72 -1.19
CA VAL A 75 4.93 6.85 -2.33
C VAL A 75 6.31 6.36 -1.89
N ARG A 76 6.88 5.37 -2.61
CA ARG A 76 8.27 4.97 -2.41
C ARG A 76 9.20 5.71 -3.35
N GLU A 77 8.84 5.72 -4.62
CA GLU A 77 9.59 6.42 -5.65
C GLU A 77 8.61 6.98 -6.67
N LEU A 78 8.71 8.26 -6.95
CA LEU A 78 7.89 8.93 -7.94
C LEU A 78 8.72 9.15 -9.21
N LEU A 79 8.22 8.68 -10.35
CA LEU A 79 8.91 8.81 -11.64
C LEU A 79 8.37 9.98 -12.45
N SER A 80 7.05 10.05 -12.61
CA SER A 80 6.43 11.15 -13.37
C SER A 80 4.94 11.28 -13.04
N ILE A 81 4.39 12.44 -13.39
CA ILE A 81 2.97 12.74 -13.25
C ILE A 81 2.50 13.33 -14.57
N GLU A 82 1.35 12.86 -15.05
CA GLU A 82 0.67 13.42 -16.21
C GLU A 82 -0.73 13.84 -15.80
N ASP A 83 -1.18 15.00 -16.23
CA ASP A 83 -2.56 15.44 -16.03
C ASP A 83 -3.21 15.80 -17.36
N GLY A 84 -4.47 16.23 -17.32
CA GLY A 84 -5.23 16.57 -18.52
C GLY A 84 -4.82 17.89 -19.16
N ASP A 85 -3.99 18.69 -18.50
CA ASP A 85 -3.53 19.96 -19.03
C ASP A 85 -2.29 19.76 -19.91
N GLN A 86 -2.53 19.73 -21.24
CA GLN A 86 -1.46 19.51 -22.21
C GLN A 86 -0.60 20.76 -22.46
N HIS A 87 -1.01 21.90 -21.96
CA HIS A 87 -0.29 23.18 -22.12
C HIS A 87 0.37 23.66 -20.84
N GLY A 88 0.12 22.96 -19.73
CA GLY A 88 0.74 23.27 -18.45
C GLY A 88 2.20 22.85 -18.39
N GLU A 89 2.92 23.35 -17.40
CA GLU A 89 4.29 22.92 -17.15
C GLU A 89 4.33 21.43 -16.84
N ALA A 90 5.38 20.75 -17.32
CA ALA A 90 5.60 19.35 -17.03
C ALA A 90 5.74 19.13 -15.52
N LEU A 91 5.04 18.11 -15.01
CA LEU A 91 5.12 17.72 -13.61
C LEU A 91 6.17 16.63 -13.47
N THR A 92 7.21 16.91 -12.72
CA THR A 92 8.32 15.98 -12.47
C THR A 92 8.48 15.79 -10.96
N PRO A 93 9.20 14.74 -10.51
CA PRO A 93 9.47 14.58 -9.09
C PRO A 93 10.14 15.80 -8.45
N GLN A 94 10.89 16.59 -9.23
CA GLN A 94 11.58 17.77 -8.73
C GLN A 94 10.68 19.00 -8.63
N THR A 95 9.57 19.03 -9.39
CA THR A 95 8.66 20.19 -9.40
C THR A 95 7.47 20.04 -8.45
N VAL A 96 7.20 18.83 -7.97
CA VAL A 96 6.12 18.57 -7.02
C VAL A 96 6.68 18.33 -5.62
N GLU A 97 5.87 18.58 -4.61
CA GLU A 97 6.24 18.29 -3.22
C GLU A 97 5.78 16.89 -2.86
N TRP A 98 6.72 16.04 -2.51
CA TRP A 98 6.47 14.69 -2.03
C TRP A 98 7.68 14.21 -1.24
N TYR A 99 7.50 13.19 -0.41
CA TYR A 99 8.60 12.49 0.24
C TYR A 99 8.24 11.01 0.40
N SER A 100 9.27 10.19 0.53
CA SER A 100 9.11 8.75 0.67
C SER A 100 8.25 8.43 1.89
N GLY A 101 7.21 7.64 1.69
CA GLY A 101 6.25 7.29 2.74
C GLY A 101 5.03 8.20 2.81
N SER A 102 5.01 9.32 2.09
CA SER A 102 3.86 10.21 2.03
C SER A 102 2.76 9.64 1.15
N THR A 103 1.50 9.87 1.54
CA THR A 103 0.33 9.55 0.70
C THR A 103 -0.17 10.76 -0.06
N ARG A 104 0.47 11.91 0.07
CA ARG A 104 0.07 13.15 -0.58
C ARG A 104 1.17 13.69 -1.49
N ILE A 105 0.76 14.16 -2.66
CA ILE A 105 1.62 14.87 -3.60
C ILE A 105 1.01 16.25 -3.84
N ILE A 106 1.83 17.30 -3.77
CA ILE A 106 1.37 18.68 -3.99
C ILE A 106 2.08 19.22 -5.24
N ALA A 107 1.26 19.60 -6.23
CA ALA A 107 1.75 20.16 -7.49
C ALA A 107 1.95 21.67 -7.38
N PRO A 108 2.79 22.26 -8.25
CA PRO A 108 3.01 23.71 -8.28
C PRO A 108 1.85 24.49 -8.93
N ARG A 109 0.90 23.80 -9.53
CA ARG A 109 -0.27 24.39 -10.20
C ARG A 109 -1.50 23.52 -9.99
N ASN A 110 -2.66 24.05 -10.32
CA ASN A 110 -3.89 23.25 -10.29
C ASN A 110 -3.82 22.12 -11.31
N LEU A 111 -4.30 20.95 -10.90
CA LEU A 111 -4.31 19.75 -11.72
C LEU A 111 -5.61 19.66 -12.49
N VAL A 112 -5.53 19.09 -13.69
CA VAL A 112 -6.68 18.86 -14.56
C VAL A 112 -6.84 17.35 -14.75
N ASN A 113 -8.01 16.80 -14.45
CA ASN A 113 -8.28 15.38 -14.67
C ASN A 113 -8.28 15.05 -16.17
N PRO A 114 -7.86 13.84 -16.58
CA PRO A 114 -7.39 12.74 -15.73
C PRO A 114 -5.94 12.92 -15.27
N VAL A 115 -5.64 12.43 -14.05
CA VAL A 115 -4.28 12.46 -13.50
C VAL A 115 -3.75 11.04 -13.44
N ASN A 116 -2.59 10.81 -14.01
CA ASN A 116 -1.89 9.53 -14.02
C ASN A 116 -0.51 9.69 -13.37
N ILE A 117 -0.15 8.76 -12.50
CA ILE A 117 1.15 8.79 -11.85
C ILE A 117 1.93 7.52 -12.13
N TYR A 118 3.22 7.67 -12.30
CA TYR A 118 4.18 6.58 -12.52
C TYR A 118 5.15 6.53 -11.35
N GLY A 119 5.44 5.34 -10.88
CA GLY A 119 6.39 5.15 -9.80
C GLY A 119 6.19 3.82 -9.10
N THR A 120 6.80 3.69 -7.93
CA THR A 120 6.60 2.56 -7.03
C THR A 120 5.97 3.06 -5.74
N PHE A 121 4.97 2.34 -5.27
CA PHE A 121 4.13 2.75 -4.15
C PHE A 121 3.91 1.59 -3.20
N GLY A 122 3.32 1.88 -2.04
CA GLY A 122 3.01 0.85 -1.07
C GLY A 122 4.24 0.38 -0.32
N GLY A 123 4.25 -0.90 0.07
CA GLY A 123 5.33 -1.50 0.80
C GLY A 123 6.45 -2.04 -0.08
N GLU A 124 7.58 -2.35 0.53
CA GLU A 124 8.72 -2.95 -0.16
C GLU A 124 8.74 -4.47 0.08
N SER A 125 8.78 -5.25 -0.99
CA SER A 125 8.83 -6.71 -0.90
C SER A 125 10.22 -7.21 -0.56
N SER A 126 10.28 -8.26 0.31
CA SER A 126 11.52 -8.98 0.62
C SER A 126 11.86 -10.04 -0.41
N ASN A 127 11.10 -10.16 -1.50
CA ASN A 127 11.17 -11.25 -2.49
C ASN A 127 10.67 -12.60 -1.94
N ASN A 128 10.05 -12.61 -0.77
CA ASN A 128 9.40 -13.78 -0.20
C ASN A 128 7.91 -13.48 -0.05
N ALA A 129 7.06 -14.23 -0.77
CA ALA A 129 5.61 -14.02 -0.78
C ALA A 129 4.94 -14.35 0.57
N GLN A 130 5.66 -14.98 1.50
CA GLN A 130 5.15 -15.36 2.81
C GLN A 130 5.58 -14.39 3.92
N GLU A 131 6.34 -13.36 3.56
CA GLU A 131 6.80 -12.35 4.52
C GLU A 131 6.11 -11.01 4.30
N PRO A 132 5.90 -10.23 5.39
CA PRO A 132 5.35 -8.89 5.29
C PRO A 132 6.25 -7.95 4.48
N PRO A 133 5.70 -6.84 3.95
CA PRO A 133 6.54 -5.80 3.37
C PRO A 133 7.63 -5.35 4.35
N LEU A 134 8.84 -5.08 3.84
CA LEU A 134 10.00 -4.77 4.67
C LEU A 134 9.81 -3.51 5.52
N ASP A 135 9.06 -2.55 5.01
CA ASP A 135 8.83 -1.26 5.66
C ASP A 135 7.47 -1.17 6.36
N LEU A 136 6.82 -2.32 6.59
CA LEU A 136 5.53 -2.34 7.29
C LEU A 136 5.70 -1.84 8.73
N PRO A 137 4.92 -0.82 9.17
CA PRO A 137 5.01 -0.34 10.54
C PRO A 137 4.76 -1.45 11.56
N ALA A 138 5.54 -1.45 12.64
CA ALA A 138 5.44 -2.49 13.68
C ALA A 138 4.05 -2.58 14.29
N GLY A 139 3.35 -1.44 14.45
CA GLY A 139 1.99 -1.41 14.98
C GLY A 139 0.99 -2.10 14.05
N ILE A 140 1.14 -1.95 12.75
CA ILE A 140 0.29 -2.63 11.76
C ILE A 140 0.56 -4.13 11.79
N ARG A 141 1.82 -4.53 11.87
CA ARG A 141 2.22 -5.93 11.96
C ARG A 141 1.62 -6.58 13.22
N ARG A 142 1.71 -5.90 14.37
CA ARG A 142 1.14 -6.40 15.62
C ARG A 142 -0.38 -6.50 15.54
N ALA A 143 -1.04 -5.52 14.97
CA ALA A 143 -2.48 -5.55 14.75
C ALA A 143 -2.89 -6.75 13.89
N ALA A 144 -2.12 -7.04 12.84
CA ALA A 144 -2.38 -8.20 11.98
C ALA A 144 -2.31 -9.51 12.76
N VAL A 145 -1.32 -9.67 13.63
CA VAL A 145 -1.18 -10.86 14.49
C VAL A 145 -2.42 -11.03 15.37
N LEU A 146 -2.84 -9.96 16.04
CA LEU A 146 -3.99 -10.01 16.96
C LEU A 146 -5.31 -10.30 16.23
N ILE A 147 -5.52 -9.68 15.07
CA ILE A 147 -6.71 -9.88 14.26
C ILE A 147 -6.75 -11.31 13.70
N ALA A 148 -5.62 -11.79 13.17
CA ALA A 148 -5.54 -13.16 12.67
C ALA A 148 -5.79 -14.19 13.76
N ALA A 149 -5.25 -13.98 14.95
CA ALA A 149 -5.49 -14.87 16.10
C ALA A 149 -7.00 -14.88 16.46
N ALA A 150 -7.66 -13.74 16.38
CA ALA A 150 -9.11 -13.65 16.66
C ALA A 150 -9.95 -14.33 15.57
N PHE A 151 -9.45 -14.41 14.34
CA PHE A 151 -10.15 -15.08 13.24
C PHE A 151 -9.93 -16.60 13.21
N SER A 152 -8.97 -17.08 13.97
CA SER A 152 -8.62 -18.50 14.00
C SER A 152 -9.62 -19.37 14.78
#